data_c6dd6d7ce016da40df3573d600a2a27b
#
_entry.id   c6dd6d7ce016da40df3573d600a2a27b
#
_cell.length_a   1.000
_cell.length_b   1.000
_cell.length_c   1.000
_cell.angle_alpha   90.00
_cell.angle_beta   90.00
_cell.angle_gamma   90.00
#
_symmetry.space_group_name_H-M   'P 1'
#
loop_
_entity.id
_entity.type
_entity.pdbx_description
1 polymer ?
#
loop_
_entity_poly.entity_id
_entity_poly.type
_entity_poly.pdbx_seq_one_letter_code
_entity_poly.pdbx_strand_id
1 'polypeptide(L)'
;MSDSTARRSFLKAGAALASLSLIPEQVAHAAARSAADRSVNMSHDGLVLTPQDYAALLQRITADGTTTEDYYSQGGVVARLEAACAAMLGKERAVFMPTGTLANQLALRALAGVDRRVIVQHESHLFNDTGDCAQTLSQLTLMPLGRGQATFTRADVEEVVGRTASGRVATRVGAISIETPVRRRAGEQFAMQDLREVTAFARQEGIRLHLDGARMLLASAYSGVAPSAYAAMFDTVYLSLWKGLNAASGAILAGPTSVIDGMFHARRMFGGGLPQAWPYAAVALHYLDGFVDRFRTGVQVSESFLSELTTRGGITAQRVANGTNIFRLPLTGVDVPRLRTTLAARGIDVAAPPDGAATITLQVNESWARRSGQELATEFLRAMGKA
;
A
#
# COMPACT_ATOMS: atom_id res chain seq x y z
N MET A 1 4.90 69.39 -15.80
CA MET A 1 5.81 68.49 -16.49
C MET A 1 6.95 68.11 -15.50
N SER A 2 6.73 67.16 -14.58
CA SER A 2 7.79 66.60 -13.72
C SER A 2 7.30 65.35 -12.98
N ASP A 3 7.06 64.27 -13.71
CA ASP A 3 6.74 62.98 -12.99
C ASP A 3 7.09 61.71 -13.79
N SER A 4 7.90 61.82 -14.85
CA SER A 4 8.26 60.67 -15.69
C SER A 4 9.66 60.07 -15.41
N THR A 5 10.51 60.81 -14.67
CA THR A 5 11.91 60.42 -14.45
C THR A 5 12.07 59.58 -13.20
N ALA A 6 11.23 59.78 -12.18
CA ALA A 6 11.30 59.03 -10.92
C ALA A 6 10.81 57.57 -11.07
N ARG A 7 9.81 57.31 -11.93
CA ARG A 7 9.30 55.95 -12.17
C ARG A 7 10.28 55.04 -12.94
N ARG A 8 11.11 55.59 -13.81
CA ARG A 8 12.09 54.79 -14.57
C ARG A 8 13.30 54.35 -13.73
N SER A 9 13.67 55.11 -12.70
CA SER A 9 14.76 54.74 -11.79
C SER A 9 14.37 53.67 -10.79
N PHE A 10 13.08 53.61 -10.38
CA PHE A 10 12.60 52.61 -9.47
C PHE A 10 12.50 51.20 -10.13
N LEU A 11 12.13 51.14 -11.41
CA LEU A 11 12.07 49.87 -12.16
C LEU A 11 13.45 49.28 -12.50
N LYS A 12 14.49 50.13 -12.63
CA LYS A 12 15.88 49.65 -12.86
C LYS A 12 16.55 49.16 -11.56
N ALA A 13 16.20 49.67 -10.39
CA ALA A 13 16.69 49.18 -9.13
C ALA A 13 16.02 47.84 -8.69
N GLY A 14 14.74 47.62 -9.04
CA GLY A 14 14.04 46.37 -8.78
C GLY A 14 14.55 45.18 -9.59
N ALA A 15 14.98 45.38 -10.82
CA ALA A 15 15.52 44.34 -11.67
C ALA A 15 16.92 43.84 -11.29
N ALA A 16 17.75 44.72 -10.65
CA ALA A 16 19.09 44.36 -10.22
C ALA A 16 19.09 43.60 -8.87
N LEU A 17 18.05 43.79 -8.03
CA LEU A 17 17.90 43.03 -6.77
C LEU A 17 17.29 41.66 -6.95
N ALA A 18 16.48 41.42 -7.99
CA ALA A 18 15.87 40.12 -8.31
C ALA A 18 16.88 39.10 -8.85
N SER A 19 17.97 39.55 -9.49
CA SER A 19 18.99 38.66 -10.06
C SER A 19 20.02 38.14 -9.05
N LEU A 20 20.15 38.76 -7.87
CA LEU A 20 21.09 38.33 -6.84
C LEU A 20 20.49 37.32 -5.84
N SER A 21 19.16 37.20 -5.78
CA SER A 21 18.49 36.25 -4.87
C SER A 21 18.17 34.89 -5.50
N LEU A 22 18.25 34.73 -6.81
CA LEU A 22 17.91 33.48 -7.51
C LEU A 22 18.99 32.40 -7.41
N ILE A 23 20.26 32.76 -7.26
CA ILE A 23 21.36 31.78 -7.18
C ILE A 23 21.35 30.98 -5.87
N PRO A 24 21.12 31.57 -4.69
CA PRO A 24 21.03 30.80 -3.46
C PRO A 24 19.80 29.86 -3.41
N GLU A 25 18.67 30.28 -3.95
CA GLU A 25 17.45 29.43 -4.00
C GLU A 25 17.62 28.22 -4.90
N GLN A 26 18.19 28.37 -6.07
CA GLN A 26 18.43 27.24 -6.99
C GLN A 26 19.44 26.25 -6.42
N VAL A 27 20.48 26.73 -5.72
CA VAL A 27 21.46 25.87 -5.04
C VAL A 27 20.82 25.18 -3.85
N ALA A 28 19.98 25.88 -3.09
CA ALA A 28 19.23 25.29 -1.99
C ALA A 28 18.22 24.23 -2.46
N HIS A 29 17.50 24.49 -3.56
CA HIS A 29 16.61 23.51 -4.18
C HIS A 29 17.36 22.31 -4.77
N ALA A 30 18.53 22.49 -5.36
CA ALA A 30 19.35 21.38 -5.87
C ALA A 30 19.91 20.52 -4.71
N ALA A 31 20.37 21.15 -3.62
CA ALA A 31 20.82 20.45 -2.43
C ALA A 31 19.68 19.71 -1.71
N ALA A 32 18.49 20.31 -1.63
CA ALA A 32 17.31 19.70 -1.07
C ALA A 32 16.84 18.47 -1.90
N ARG A 33 16.88 18.56 -3.23
CA ARG A 33 16.61 17.42 -4.14
C ARG A 33 17.61 16.29 -3.95
N SER A 34 18.91 16.59 -3.88
CA SER A 34 19.97 15.61 -3.62
C SER A 34 19.81 14.92 -2.27
N ALA A 35 19.37 15.64 -1.23
CA ALA A 35 19.10 15.09 0.09
C ALA A 35 17.83 14.22 0.08
N ALA A 36 16.77 14.63 -0.63
CA ALA A 36 15.54 13.86 -0.79
C ALA A 36 15.77 12.55 -1.55
N ASP A 37 16.63 12.56 -2.58
CA ASP A 37 16.99 11.36 -3.35
C ASP A 37 17.74 10.31 -2.52
N ARG A 38 18.36 10.70 -1.38
CA ARG A 38 19.03 9.79 -0.45
C ARG A 38 18.25 9.50 0.83
N SER A 39 17.07 10.09 1.00
CA SER A 39 16.26 9.86 2.19
C SER A 39 15.66 8.45 2.18
N VAL A 40 15.68 7.80 3.35
CA VAL A 40 15.12 6.46 3.55
C VAL A 40 14.02 6.54 4.60
N ASN A 41 12.81 6.19 4.19
CA ASN A 41 11.67 6.06 5.09
C ASN A 41 11.58 4.59 5.54
N MET A 42 11.60 4.38 6.85
CA MET A 42 11.50 3.04 7.45
C MET A 42 10.19 2.84 8.22
N SER A 43 9.18 3.68 7.95
CA SER A 43 7.95 3.75 8.75
C SER A 43 6.67 3.43 7.97
N HIS A 44 6.73 3.34 6.63
CA HIS A 44 5.57 3.23 5.76
C HIS A 44 5.78 2.22 4.62
N ASP A 45 4.68 1.79 4.01
CA ASP A 45 4.71 0.86 2.88
C ASP A 45 5.26 1.48 1.58
N GLY A 46 5.18 2.80 1.44
CA GLY A 46 5.60 3.56 0.25
C GLY A 46 6.58 4.69 0.57
N LEU A 47 6.85 5.53 -0.42
CA LEU A 47 7.88 6.57 -0.37
C LEU A 47 7.49 7.79 0.49
N VAL A 48 6.20 7.98 0.79
CA VAL A 48 5.66 9.15 1.52
C VAL A 48 6.10 10.46 0.85
N LEU A 49 5.62 10.66 -0.37
CA LEU A 49 5.88 11.89 -1.12
C LEU A 49 5.26 13.10 -0.40
N THR A 50 6.04 14.15 -0.20
CA THR A 50 5.49 15.42 0.26
C THR A 50 4.55 16.01 -0.79
N PRO A 51 3.64 16.94 -0.44
CA PRO A 51 2.81 17.63 -1.44
C PRO A 51 3.63 18.26 -2.57
N GLN A 52 4.81 18.81 -2.24
CA GLN A 52 5.72 19.41 -3.23
C GLN A 52 6.34 18.36 -4.15
N ASP A 53 6.81 17.21 -3.59
CA ASP A 53 7.38 16.11 -4.39
C ASP A 53 6.31 15.49 -5.28
N TYR A 54 5.08 15.35 -4.77
CA TYR A 54 3.95 14.82 -5.52
C TYR A 54 3.59 15.74 -6.70
N ALA A 55 3.54 17.07 -6.49
CA ALA A 55 3.31 18.05 -7.56
C ALA A 55 4.43 18.03 -8.61
N ALA A 56 5.70 17.97 -8.16
CA ALA A 56 6.84 17.88 -9.08
C ALA A 56 6.84 16.56 -9.87
N LEU A 57 6.41 15.46 -9.26
CA LEU A 57 6.22 14.18 -9.95
C LEU A 57 5.13 14.29 -11.01
N LEU A 58 3.96 14.83 -10.68
CA LEU A 58 2.87 15.05 -11.63
C LEU A 58 3.32 15.89 -12.81
N GLN A 59 4.00 17.01 -12.58
CA GLN A 59 4.56 17.84 -13.64
C GLN A 59 5.47 17.05 -14.59
N ARG A 60 6.30 16.18 -14.04
CA ARG A 60 7.26 15.35 -14.81
C ARG A 60 6.57 14.29 -15.65
N ILE A 61 5.60 13.55 -15.07
CA ILE A 61 4.93 12.45 -15.77
C ILE A 61 3.84 12.91 -16.74
N THR A 62 3.48 14.20 -16.73
CA THR A 62 2.54 14.79 -17.70
C THR A 62 3.23 15.61 -18.78
N ALA A 63 4.55 15.81 -18.69
CA ALA A 63 5.29 16.71 -19.58
C ALA A 63 5.32 16.27 -21.05
N ASP A 64 5.18 14.97 -21.32
CA ASP A 64 5.15 14.42 -22.68
C ASP A 64 3.76 14.46 -23.34
N GLY A 65 2.73 14.92 -22.62
CA GLY A 65 1.35 15.01 -23.12
C GLY A 65 0.64 13.67 -23.32
N THR A 66 1.24 12.55 -22.91
CA THR A 66 0.61 11.21 -23.05
C THR A 66 -0.40 10.90 -21.94
N THR A 67 -0.33 11.64 -20.83
CA THR A 67 -1.30 11.53 -19.73
C THR A 67 -2.52 12.38 -20.05
N THR A 68 -3.65 11.73 -20.32
CA THR A 68 -4.92 12.39 -20.56
C THR A 68 -5.86 12.24 -19.36
N GLU A 69 -6.72 13.24 -19.18
CA GLU A 69 -7.72 13.28 -18.13
C GLU A 69 -8.78 12.18 -18.33
N ASP A 70 -9.41 11.83 -17.24
CA ASP A 70 -10.60 10.99 -17.18
C ASP A 70 -11.86 11.84 -16.94
N TYR A 71 -13.02 11.24 -17.16
CA TYR A 71 -14.30 11.81 -16.78
C TYR A 71 -15.08 10.84 -15.90
N TYR A 72 -15.33 11.22 -14.65
CA TYR A 72 -15.93 10.37 -13.61
C TYR A 72 -15.23 9.02 -13.44
N SER A 73 -13.92 9.08 -13.38
CA SER A 73 -13.02 7.92 -13.28
C SER A 73 -13.17 6.94 -14.44
N GLN A 74 -13.42 7.43 -15.66
CA GLN A 74 -13.47 6.64 -16.89
C GLN A 74 -12.63 7.31 -17.98
N GLY A 75 -11.96 6.50 -18.81
CA GLY A 75 -11.13 6.97 -19.92
C GLY A 75 -9.75 7.47 -19.44
N GLY A 76 -9.03 8.09 -20.35
CA GLY A 76 -7.73 8.66 -20.08
C GLY A 76 -6.74 7.71 -19.44
N VAL A 77 -5.90 8.24 -18.55
CA VAL A 77 -4.90 7.46 -17.81
C VAL A 77 -5.52 6.47 -16.81
N VAL A 78 -6.76 6.70 -16.37
CA VAL A 78 -7.49 5.74 -15.50
C VAL A 78 -7.71 4.43 -16.24
N ALA A 79 -8.22 4.47 -17.49
CA ALA A 79 -8.41 3.26 -18.29
C ALA A 79 -7.07 2.55 -18.58
N ARG A 80 -5.98 3.29 -18.77
CA ARG A 80 -4.63 2.71 -18.92
C ARG A 80 -4.18 1.96 -17.65
N LEU A 81 -4.39 2.55 -16.47
CA LEU A 81 -4.09 1.91 -15.20
C LEU A 81 -4.93 0.66 -14.99
N GLU A 82 -6.24 0.72 -15.26
CA GLU A 82 -7.16 -0.41 -15.16
C GLU A 82 -6.70 -1.58 -16.06
N ALA A 83 -6.37 -1.29 -17.32
CA ALA A 83 -5.85 -2.29 -18.27
C ALA A 83 -4.52 -2.90 -17.80
N ALA A 84 -3.57 -2.08 -17.34
CA ALA A 84 -2.28 -2.54 -16.84
C ALA A 84 -2.43 -3.44 -15.60
N CYS A 85 -3.30 -3.07 -14.66
CA CYS A 85 -3.59 -3.88 -13.48
C CYS A 85 -4.31 -5.19 -13.83
N ALA A 86 -5.29 -5.15 -14.74
CA ALA A 86 -5.97 -6.36 -15.20
C ALA A 86 -4.97 -7.34 -15.83
N ALA A 87 -4.11 -6.87 -16.71
CA ALA A 87 -3.05 -7.67 -17.35
C ALA A 87 -2.08 -8.26 -16.33
N MET A 88 -1.55 -7.45 -15.39
CA MET A 88 -0.64 -7.90 -14.34
C MET A 88 -1.26 -8.98 -13.45
N LEU A 89 -2.56 -8.89 -13.16
CA LEU A 89 -3.29 -9.83 -12.32
C LEU A 89 -3.83 -11.04 -13.10
N GLY A 90 -3.77 -11.05 -14.42
CA GLY A 90 -4.41 -12.07 -15.26
C GLY A 90 -5.93 -12.09 -15.10
N LYS A 91 -6.55 -10.92 -14.89
CA LYS A 91 -8.00 -10.74 -14.78
C LYS A 91 -8.58 -10.16 -16.07
N GLU A 92 -9.86 -10.45 -16.33
CA GLU A 92 -10.54 -9.96 -17.53
C GLU A 92 -10.67 -8.43 -17.56
N ARG A 93 -10.99 -7.84 -16.40
CA ARG A 93 -11.19 -6.40 -16.25
C ARG A 93 -10.77 -5.91 -14.88
N ALA A 94 -10.51 -4.60 -14.82
CA ALA A 94 -10.33 -3.89 -13.56
C ALA A 94 -11.08 -2.55 -13.60
N VAL A 95 -11.39 -2.03 -12.41
CA VAL A 95 -12.04 -0.73 -12.23
C VAL A 95 -11.34 0.03 -11.11
N PHE A 96 -11.12 1.33 -11.34
CA PHE A 96 -10.63 2.25 -10.32
C PHE A 96 -11.71 2.49 -9.25
N MET A 97 -11.29 2.49 -7.99
CA MET A 97 -12.10 2.85 -6.82
C MET A 97 -11.39 3.97 -6.03
N PRO A 98 -12.10 4.95 -5.46
CA PRO A 98 -11.47 6.02 -4.69
C PRO A 98 -10.79 5.52 -3.40
N THR A 99 -11.28 4.42 -2.82
CA THR A 99 -10.73 3.82 -1.60
C THR A 99 -10.79 2.30 -1.62
N GLY A 100 -9.87 1.64 -0.89
CA GLY A 100 -9.90 0.19 -0.71
C GLY A 100 -11.12 -0.29 0.09
N THR A 101 -11.59 0.50 1.05
CA THR A 101 -12.80 0.18 1.80
C THR A 101 -14.01 0.02 0.87
N LEU A 102 -14.18 0.94 -0.08
CA LEU A 102 -15.25 0.85 -1.06
C LEU A 102 -15.04 -0.36 -2.02
N ALA A 103 -13.81 -0.61 -2.44
CA ALA A 103 -13.48 -1.74 -3.32
C ALA A 103 -13.85 -3.08 -2.67
N ASN A 104 -13.39 -3.32 -1.44
CA ASN A 104 -13.67 -4.56 -0.70
C ASN A 104 -15.18 -4.74 -0.44
N GLN A 105 -15.85 -3.68 0.02
CA GLN A 105 -17.29 -3.72 0.31
C GLN A 105 -18.11 -4.04 -0.92
N LEU A 106 -17.86 -3.38 -2.05
CA LEU A 106 -18.61 -3.59 -3.29
C LEU A 106 -18.32 -4.94 -3.92
N ALA A 107 -17.06 -5.42 -3.86
CA ALA A 107 -16.70 -6.76 -4.31
C ALA A 107 -17.51 -7.83 -3.55
N LEU A 108 -17.49 -7.75 -2.22
CA LEU A 108 -18.20 -8.74 -1.39
C LEU A 108 -19.72 -8.63 -1.52
N ARG A 109 -20.27 -7.43 -1.64
CA ARG A 109 -21.69 -7.23 -1.92
C ARG A 109 -22.12 -7.92 -3.23
N ALA A 110 -21.31 -7.82 -4.28
CA ALA A 110 -21.61 -8.45 -5.57
C ALA A 110 -21.39 -9.98 -5.53
N LEU A 111 -20.31 -10.44 -4.89
CA LEU A 111 -20.00 -11.87 -4.82
C LEU A 111 -20.96 -12.65 -3.93
N ALA A 112 -21.30 -12.12 -2.76
CA ALA A 112 -22.20 -12.78 -1.83
C ALA A 112 -23.65 -12.77 -2.32
N GLY A 113 -24.06 -11.79 -3.09
CA GLY A 113 -25.39 -11.71 -3.67
C GLY A 113 -26.51 -11.81 -2.64
N VAL A 114 -27.37 -12.82 -2.77
CA VAL A 114 -28.47 -13.11 -1.83
C VAL A 114 -28.00 -13.90 -0.61
N ASP A 115 -26.90 -14.64 -0.72
CA ASP A 115 -26.30 -15.46 0.34
C ASP A 115 -25.35 -14.59 1.19
N ARG A 116 -25.89 -13.68 1.96
CA ARG A 116 -25.21 -12.54 2.59
C ARG A 116 -24.17 -12.88 3.67
N ARG A 117 -23.85 -14.15 3.91
CA ARG A 117 -22.82 -14.57 4.87
C ARG A 117 -21.46 -14.57 4.21
N VAL A 118 -20.49 -13.91 4.86
CA VAL A 118 -19.12 -13.78 4.34
C VAL A 118 -18.15 -14.22 5.42
N ILE A 119 -17.35 -15.23 5.14
CA ILE A 119 -16.22 -15.63 6.00
C ILE A 119 -15.08 -14.64 5.80
N VAL A 120 -14.48 -14.19 6.90
CA VAL A 120 -13.34 -13.26 6.93
C VAL A 120 -12.32 -13.71 7.98
N GLN A 121 -11.04 -13.27 7.87
CA GLN A 121 -10.14 -13.40 9.03
C GLN A 121 -10.60 -12.48 10.15
N HIS A 122 -10.51 -12.97 11.39
CA HIS A 122 -10.77 -12.16 12.57
C HIS A 122 -9.87 -10.92 12.62
N GLU A 123 -8.63 -11.04 12.14
CA GLU A 123 -7.64 -9.96 12.11
C GLU A 123 -7.67 -9.12 10.82
N SER A 124 -8.64 -9.33 9.92
CA SER A 124 -8.73 -8.57 8.67
C SER A 124 -9.08 -7.10 8.88
N HIS A 125 -8.61 -6.27 7.96
CA HIS A 125 -8.97 -4.86 7.84
C HIS A 125 -10.49 -4.68 7.69
N LEU A 126 -11.13 -5.50 6.89
CA LEU A 126 -12.57 -5.44 6.66
C LEU A 126 -13.38 -5.61 7.95
N PHE A 127 -12.96 -6.52 8.82
CA PHE A 127 -13.67 -6.81 10.06
C PHE A 127 -13.42 -5.76 11.15
N ASN A 128 -12.20 -5.17 11.21
CA ASN A 128 -11.78 -4.35 12.34
C ASN A 128 -11.68 -2.83 12.05
N ASP A 129 -11.46 -2.43 10.79
CA ASP A 129 -10.95 -1.08 10.49
C ASP A 129 -11.86 -0.30 9.51
N THR A 130 -13.07 -0.79 9.22
CA THR A 130 -13.95 -0.20 8.19
C THR A 130 -15.26 0.40 8.72
N GLY A 131 -15.40 0.46 10.06
CA GLY A 131 -16.60 1.01 10.70
C GLY A 131 -17.87 0.26 10.33
N ASP A 132 -17.81 -1.07 10.29
CA ASP A 132 -18.92 -1.98 9.98
C ASP A 132 -19.63 -1.67 8.63
N CYS A 133 -18.89 -1.10 7.66
CA CYS A 133 -19.50 -0.69 6.38
C CYS A 133 -20.11 -1.89 5.61
N ALA A 134 -19.50 -3.07 5.71
CA ALA A 134 -20.01 -4.28 5.05
C ALA A 134 -21.38 -4.70 5.62
N GLN A 135 -21.55 -4.63 6.93
CA GLN A 135 -22.80 -4.94 7.61
C GLN A 135 -23.83 -3.84 7.36
N THR A 136 -23.47 -2.58 7.61
CA THR A 136 -24.39 -1.44 7.61
C THR A 136 -24.86 -1.07 6.20
N LEU A 137 -23.94 -0.98 5.24
CA LEU A 137 -24.25 -0.48 3.89
C LEU A 137 -24.57 -1.61 2.90
N SER A 138 -24.02 -2.81 3.11
CA SER A 138 -24.22 -3.96 2.21
C SER A 138 -25.02 -5.09 2.82
N GLN A 139 -25.43 -4.97 4.10
CA GLN A 139 -26.22 -5.96 4.82
C GLN A 139 -25.56 -7.35 4.85
N LEU A 140 -24.24 -7.40 4.87
CA LEU A 140 -23.48 -8.62 4.95
C LEU A 140 -23.34 -9.06 6.42
N THR A 141 -23.39 -10.35 6.65
CA THR A 141 -23.08 -10.95 7.95
C THR A 141 -21.66 -11.48 7.91
N LEU A 142 -20.73 -10.79 8.55
CA LEU A 142 -19.34 -11.24 8.61
C LEU A 142 -19.19 -12.35 9.65
N MET A 143 -18.48 -13.42 9.27
CA MET A 143 -18.21 -14.59 10.08
C MET A 143 -16.69 -14.71 10.27
N PRO A 144 -16.13 -14.14 11.35
CA PRO A 144 -14.68 -14.10 11.57
C PRO A 144 -14.14 -15.46 11.99
N LEU A 145 -13.04 -15.89 11.35
CA LEU A 145 -12.26 -17.08 11.66
C LEU A 145 -10.81 -16.73 12.02
N GLY A 146 -10.10 -17.65 12.67
CA GLY A 146 -8.67 -17.53 12.93
C GLY A 146 -8.34 -16.40 13.91
N ARG A 147 -9.00 -16.31 15.06
CA ARG A 147 -8.73 -15.27 16.07
C ARG A 147 -7.26 -15.29 16.49
N GLY A 148 -6.59 -14.14 16.39
CA GLY A 148 -5.17 -13.99 16.71
C GLY A 148 -4.23 -14.61 15.66
N GLN A 149 -4.74 -15.07 14.52
CA GLN A 149 -3.99 -15.71 13.44
C GLN A 149 -4.13 -14.93 12.14
N ALA A 150 -3.14 -15.04 11.25
CA ALA A 150 -3.26 -14.56 9.87
C ALA A 150 -4.00 -15.58 8.98
N THR A 151 -4.03 -16.83 9.39
CA THR A 151 -4.57 -17.97 8.62
C THR A 151 -5.72 -18.61 9.38
N PHE A 152 -6.69 -19.13 8.64
CA PHE A 152 -7.65 -20.14 9.08
C PHE A 152 -7.57 -21.34 8.13
N THR A 153 -7.97 -22.51 8.61
CA THR A 153 -7.83 -23.76 7.87
C THR A 153 -9.09 -24.08 7.03
N ARG A 154 -8.95 -25.02 6.12
CA ARG A 154 -10.10 -25.63 5.43
C ARG A 154 -11.11 -26.19 6.42
N ALA A 155 -10.66 -26.87 7.49
CA ALA A 155 -11.55 -27.45 8.51
C ALA A 155 -12.40 -26.38 9.22
N ASP A 156 -11.83 -25.21 9.51
CA ASP A 156 -12.58 -24.09 10.10
C ASP A 156 -13.69 -23.61 9.16
N VAL A 157 -13.43 -23.58 7.85
CA VAL A 157 -14.43 -23.19 6.84
C VAL A 157 -15.51 -24.25 6.69
N GLU A 158 -15.14 -25.53 6.64
CA GLU A 158 -16.07 -26.67 6.57
C GLU A 158 -17.04 -26.68 7.75
N GLU A 159 -16.54 -26.44 8.97
CA GLU A 159 -17.36 -26.32 10.17
C GLU A 159 -18.43 -25.23 10.04
N VAL A 160 -18.02 -24.03 9.60
CA VAL A 160 -18.95 -22.91 9.42
C VAL A 160 -19.98 -23.20 8.35
N VAL A 161 -19.59 -23.73 7.20
CA VAL A 161 -20.47 -24.09 6.10
C VAL A 161 -21.48 -25.15 6.55
N GLY A 162 -21.03 -26.22 7.18
CA GLY A 162 -21.88 -27.29 7.70
C GLY A 162 -22.88 -26.78 8.77
N ARG A 163 -22.42 -25.96 9.70
CA ARG A 163 -23.26 -25.37 10.75
C ARG A 163 -24.34 -24.44 10.18
N THR A 164 -24.01 -23.64 9.17
CA THR A 164 -24.99 -22.73 8.55
C THR A 164 -26.01 -23.47 7.68
N ALA A 165 -25.63 -24.59 7.06
CA ALA A 165 -26.51 -25.42 6.27
C ALA A 165 -27.48 -26.27 7.12
N SER A 166 -27.06 -26.66 8.33
CA SER A 166 -27.84 -27.55 9.22
C SER A 166 -28.85 -26.83 10.12
N GLY A 167 -28.94 -25.49 10.04
CA GLY A 167 -29.91 -24.72 10.81
C GLY A 167 -31.37 -25.04 10.44
N ARG A 168 -32.33 -24.74 11.35
CA ARG A 168 -33.76 -24.87 11.09
C ARG A 168 -34.18 -24.13 9.81
N VAL A 169 -33.55 -23.00 9.54
CA VAL A 169 -33.59 -22.28 8.27
C VAL A 169 -32.15 -22.27 7.74
N ALA A 170 -31.91 -23.07 6.72
CA ALA A 170 -30.61 -23.17 6.11
C ALA A 170 -30.21 -21.81 5.53
N THR A 171 -28.96 -21.41 5.77
CA THR A 171 -28.37 -20.21 5.19
C THR A 171 -27.03 -20.60 4.58
N ARG A 172 -26.70 -19.97 3.45
CA ARG A 172 -25.47 -20.27 2.75
C ARG A 172 -24.40 -19.21 3.00
N VAL A 173 -23.15 -19.65 2.94
CA VAL A 173 -22.00 -18.74 2.84
C VAL A 173 -21.89 -18.34 1.36
N GLY A 174 -22.00 -17.06 1.07
CA GLY A 174 -21.94 -16.53 -0.31
C GLY A 174 -20.52 -16.22 -0.75
N ALA A 175 -19.63 -15.78 0.19
CA ALA A 175 -18.27 -15.46 -0.16
C ALA A 175 -17.29 -15.68 1.00
N ILE A 176 -16.02 -15.83 0.66
CA ILE A 176 -14.88 -15.78 1.58
C ILE A 176 -13.98 -14.62 1.15
N SER A 177 -13.60 -13.76 2.10
CA SER A 177 -12.62 -12.70 1.91
C SER A 177 -11.35 -13.04 2.67
N ILE A 178 -10.22 -13.04 1.98
CA ILE A 178 -8.90 -13.27 2.57
C ILE A 178 -8.04 -12.03 2.35
N GLU A 179 -7.49 -11.48 3.45
CA GLU A 179 -6.46 -10.47 3.41
C GLU A 179 -5.08 -11.14 3.45
N THR A 180 -4.20 -10.80 2.52
CA THR A 180 -2.80 -11.23 2.59
C THR A 180 -1.89 -10.22 1.88
N PRO A 181 -0.83 -9.74 2.55
CA PRO A 181 -0.45 -9.88 3.96
C PRO A 181 -1.43 -9.19 4.94
N VAL A 182 -1.58 -9.74 6.13
CA VAL A 182 -2.50 -9.25 7.17
C VAL A 182 -1.84 -8.12 7.97
N ARG A 183 -2.36 -6.90 7.84
CA ARG A 183 -1.80 -5.70 8.51
C ARG A 183 -1.71 -5.86 10.02
N ARG A 184 -2.79 -6.30 10.67
CA ARG A 184 -2.88 -6.46 12.13
C ARG A 184 -1.97 -7.57 12.67
N ARG A 185 -1.45 -8.43 11.79
CA ARG A 185 -0.46 -9.46 12.09
C ARG A 185 0.96 -9.09 11.63
N ALA A 186 1.28 -7.79 11.63
CA ALA A 186 2.59 -7.26 11.22
C ALA A 186 3.05 -7.75 9.83
N GLY A 187 2.12 -7.81 8.89
CA GLY A 187 2.42 -8.23 7.52
C GLY A 187 2.63 -9.74 7.35
N GLU A 188 2.15 -10.55 8.28
CA GLU A 188 2.12 -12.02 8.14
C GLU A 188 1.22 -12.42 6.97
N GLN A 189 1.72 -13.29 6.10
CA GLN A 189 0.96 -13.79 4.97
C GLN A 189 0.04 -14.94 5.40
N PHE A 190 -1.10 -15.07 4.73
CA PHE A 190 -1.90 -16.27 4.80
C PHE A 190 -1.05 -17.47 4.32
N ALA A 191 -1.02 -18.57 5.08
CA ALA A 191 -0.18 -19.70 4.72
C ALA A 191 -0.61 -20.27 3.36
N MET A 192 0.34 -20.43 2.44
CA MET A 192 0.05 -20.76 1.03
C MET A 192 -0.62 -22.13 0.88
N GLN A 193 -0.31 -23.09 1.74
CA GLN A 193 -0.96 -24.39 1.73
C GLN A 193 -2.44 -24.25 2.08
N ASP A 194 -2.74 -23.60 3.22
CA ASP A 194 -4.12 -23.36 3.65
C ASP A 194 -4.89 -22.52 2.63
N LEU A 195 -4.21 -21.52 2.01
CA LEU A 195 -4.81 -20.70 0.96
C LEU A 195 -5.31 -21.55 -0.22
N ARG A 196 -4.51 -22.52 -0.66
CA ARG A 196 -4.87 -23.45 -1.74
C ARG A 196 -6.00 -24.38 -1.32
N GLU A 197 -5.96 -24.92 -0.11
CA GLU A 197 -6.97 -25.84 0.41
C GLU A 197 -8.32 -25.13 0.60
N VAL A 198 -8.32 -23.95 1.22
CA VAL A 198 -9.53 -23.12 1.43
C VAL A 198 -10.15 -22.71 0.09
N THR A 199 -9.34 -22.22 -0.85
CA THR A 199 -9.86 -21.76 -2.15
C THR A 199 -10.35 -22.91 -3.01
N ALA A 200 -9.74 -24.11 -2.94
CA ALA A 200 -10.21 -25.29 -3.63
C ALA A 200 -11.57 -25.77 -3.05
N PHE A 201 -11.69 -25.83 -1.74
CA PHE A 201 -12.95 -26.18 -1.07
C PHE A 201 -14.07 -25.18 -1.40
N ALA A 202 -13.78 -23.87 -1.30
CA ALA A 202 -14.76 -22.83 -1.63
C ALA A 202 -15.32 -22.98 -3.06
N ARG A 203 -14.47 -23.31 -4.02
CA ARG A 203 -14.91 -23.58 -5.41
C ARG A 203 -15.81 -24.81 -5.53
N GLN A 204 -15.50 -25.88 -4.79
CA GLN A 204 -16.33 -27.11 -4.77
C GLN A 204 -17.72 -26.82 -4.21
N GLU A 205 -17.82 -25.95 -3.20
CA GLU A 205 -19.08 -25.55 -2.57
C GLU A 205 -19.80 -24.39 -3.30
N GLY A 206 -19.21 -23.85 -4.38
CA GLY A 206 -19.76 -22.72 -5.12
C GLY A 206 -19.68 -21.39 -4.34
N ILE A 207 -18.82 -21.30 -3.33
CA ILE A 207 -18.58 -20.10 -2.55
C ILE A 207 -17.61 -19.20 -3.31
N ARG A 208 -17.94 -17.90 -3.43
CA ARG A 208 -17.14 -16.93 -4.17
C ARG A 208 -15.95 -16.45 -3.33
N LEU A 209 -14.87 -16.05 -4.00
CA LEU A 209 -13.59 -15.74 -3.37
C LEU A 209 -13.14 -14.30 -3.68
N HIS A 210 -12.83 -13.53 -2.64
CA HIS A 210 -12.27 -12.19 -2.75
C HIS A 210 -10.91 -12.11 -2.05
N LEU A 211 -9.92 -11.53 -2.73
CA LEU A 211 -8.61 -11.22 -2.16
C LEU A 211 -8.54 -9.72 -1.79
N ASP A 212 -8.46 -9.43 -0.50
CA ASP A 212 -7.92 -8.15 -0.07
C ASP A 212 -6.39 -8.20 -0.23
N GLY A 213 -5.97 -7.82 -1.41
CA GLY A 213 -4.57 -7.78 -1.83
C GLY A 213 -3.93 -6.41 -1.65
N ALA A 214 -4.36 -5.63 -0.66
CA ALA A 214 -3.86 -4.26 -0.43
C ALA A 214 -2.33 -4.15 -0.44
N ARG A 215 -1.64 -5.22 -0.02
CA ARG A 215 -0.19 -5.36 0.02
C ARG A 215 0.33 -6.58 -0.75
N MET A 216 -0.45 -7.14 -1.64
CA MET A 216 -0.10 -8.38 -2.35
C MET A 216 1.18 -8.24 -3.18
N LEU A 217 1.45 -7.06 -3.77
CA LEU A 217 2.68 -6.83 -4.51
C LEU A 217 3.92 -6.93 -3.61
N LEU A 218 3.82 -6.53 -2.35
CA LEU A 218 4.88 -6.73 -1.35
C LEU A 218 5.05 -8.22 -1.06
N ALA A 219 3.94 -8.95 -0.85
CA ALA A 219 3.97 -10.41 -0.66
C ALA A 219 4.69 -11.12 -1.83
N SER A 220 4.40 -10.70 -3.07
CA SER A 220 5.06 -11.24 -4.27
C SER A 220 6.58 -11.03 -4.26
N ALA A 221 7.05 -9.88 -3.75
CA ALA A 221 8.49 -9.62 -3.64
C ALA A 221 9.19 -10.54 -2.63
N TYR A 222 8.51 -10.90 -1.53
CA TYR A 222 9.04 -11.78 -0.49
C TYR A 222 8.90 -13.26 -0.82
N SER A 223 7.75 -13.69 -1.32
CA SER A 223 7.45 -15.10 -1.57
C SER A 223 7.97 -15.61 -2.93
N GLY A 224 8.26 -14.70 -3.86
CA GLY A 224 8.56 -15.05 -5.26
C GLY A 224 7.34 -15.50 -6.07
N VAL A 225 6.15 -15.57 -5.46
CA VAL A 225 4.91 -15.92 -6.15
C VAL A 225 4.42 -14.72 -6.97
N ALA A 226 4.17 -14.93 -8.26
CA ALA A 226 3.72 -13.85 -9.14
C ALA A 226 2.35 -13.29 -8.71
N PRO A 227 2.08 -11.98 -8.91
CA PRO A 227 0.78 -11.38 -8.61
C PRO A 227 -0.40 -12.11 -9.29
N SER A 228 -0.22 -12.53 -10.54
CA SER A 228 -1.22 -13.32 -11.28
C SER A 228 -1.50 -14.70 -10.67
N ALA A 229 -0.50 -15.34 -10.08
CA ALA A 229 -0.67 -16.63 -9.41
C ALA A 229 -1.48 -16.52 -8.11
N TYR A 230 -1.29 -15.43 -7.33
CA TYR A 230 -2.20 -15.11 -6.22
C TYR A 230 -3.61 -14.83 -6.74
N ALA A 231 -3.73 -13.94 -7.72
CA ALA A 231 -5.01 -13.53 -8.27
C ALA A 231 -5.82 -14.68 -8.86
N ALA A 232 -5.17 -15.69 -9.48
CA ALA A 232 -5.82 -16.85 -10.08
C ALA A 232 -6.63 -17.71 -9.07
N MET A 233 -6.31 -17.61 -7.78
CA MET A 233 -7.03 -18.33 -6.72
C MET A 233 -8.36 -17.68 -6.32
N PHE A 234 -8.64 -16.45 -6.76
CA PHE A 234 -9.79 -15.65 -6.35
C PHE A 234 -10.65 -15.20 -7.53
N ASP A 235 -11.95 -14.95 -7.31
CA ASP A 235 -12.82 -14.32 -8.32
C ASP A 235 -12.45 -12.85 -8.49
N THR A 236 -12.31 -12.10 -7.39
CA THR A 236 -11.95 -10.69 -7.42
C THR A 236 -10.74 -10.40 -6.55
N VAL A 237 -9.99 -9.37 -6.93
CA VAL A 237 -8.78 -8.91 -6.24
C VAL A 237 -8.82 -7.40 -6.07
N TYR A 238 -8.57 -6.92 -4.87
CA TYR A 238 -8.31 -5.51 -4.58
C TYR A 238 -6.82 -5.24 -4.46
N LEU A 239 -6.34 -4.16 -5.06
CA LEU A 239 -5.01 -3.58 -4.88
C LEU A 239 -5.10 -2.14 -4.38
N SER A 240 -4.25 -1.78 -3.42
CA SER A 240 -4.11 -0.40 -2.95
C SER A 240 -3.16 0.40 -3.83
N LEU A 241 -3.57 1.59 -4.27
CA LEU A 241 -2.72 2.50 -5.05
C LEU A 241 -1.89 3.43 -4.16
N TRP A 242 -2.36 3.74 -2.94
CA TRP A 242 -1.71 4.72 -2.06
C TRP A 242 -0.63 4.12 -1.14
N LYS A 243 -0.57 2.78 -1.02
CA LYS A 243 0.50 2.12 -0.27
C LYS A 243 1.80 2.07 -1.10
N GLY A 244 2.19 0.92 -1.61
CA GLY A 244 3.42 0.79 -2.39
C GLY A 244 3.46 1.61 -3.69
N LEU A 245 2.32 1.86 -4.34
CA LEU A 245 2.27 2.61 -5.61
C LEU A 245 2.20 4.13 -5.44
N ASN A 246 2.34 4.65 -4.23
CA ASN A 246 2.58 6.06 -3.90
C ASN A 246 1.53 7.07 -4.41
N ALA A 247 0.37 6.64 -4.88
CA ALA A 247 -0.73 7.55 -5.21
C ALA A 247 -1.28 8.20 -3.93
N ALA A 248 -1.79 9.42 -4.00
CA ALA A 248 -2.36 10.09 -2.83
C ALA A 248 -3.67 9.44 -2.36
N SER A 249 -4.36 8.70 -3.24
CA SER A 249 -5.55 7.91 -2.94
C SER A 249 -5.76 6.86 -4.03
N GLY A 250 -6.75 5.99 -3.84
CA GLY A 250 -7.22 5.08 -4.87
C GLY A 250 -6.95 3.60 -4.60
N ALA A 251 -7.67 2.81 -5.35
CA ALA A 251 -7.65 1.36 -5.34
C ALA A 251 -7.99 0.82 -6.74
N ILE A 252 -7.59 -0.41 -7.02
CA ILE A 252 -8.08 -1.19 -8.15
C ILE A 252 -8.87 -2.38 -7.61
N LEU A 253 -10.03 -2.62 -8.21
CA LEU A 253 -10.75 -3.88 -8.07
C LEU A 253 -10.73 -4.58 -9.42
N ALA A 254 -10.17 -5.79 -9.47
CA ALA A 254 -10.05 -6.60 -10.68
C ALA A 254 -10.81 -7.92 -10.53
N GLY A 255 -11.36 -8.43 -11.64
CA GLY A 255 -12.14 -9.67 -11.63
C GLY A 255 -12.75 -9.99 -13.01
N PRO A 256 -13.76 -10.89 -13.04
CA PRO A 256 -14.46 -11.22 -14.27
C PRO A 256 -15.34 -10.04 -14.73
N THR A 257 -15.52 -9.90 -16.01
CA THR A 257 -16.36 -8.86 -16.66
C THR A 257 -17.75 -8.80 -16.05
N SER A 258 -18.37 -9.95 -15.76
CA SER A 258 -19.70 -10.05 -15.15
C SER A 258 -19.85 -9.39 -13.77
N VAL A 259 -18.74 -9.21 -13.05
CA VAL A 259 -18.70 -8.52 -11.76
C VAL A 259 -18.28 -7.05 -11.95
N ILE A 260 -17.22 -6.82 -12.74
CA ILE A 260 -16.59 -5.50 -12.85
C ILE A 260 -17.47 -4.49 -13.61
N ASP A 261 -18.22 -4.90 -14.62
CA ASP A 261 -19.07 -4.00 -15.43
C ASP A 261 -20.15 -3.30 -14.57
N GLY A 262 -20.68 -3.98 -13.55
CA GLY A 262 -21.63 -3.38 -12.62
C GLY A 262 -21.02 -2.39 -11.62
N MET A 263 -19.69 -2.41 -11.45
CA MET A 263 -19.01 -1.65 -10.42
C MET A 263 -18.99 -0.14 -10.67
N PHE A 264 -19.03 0.30 -11.94
CA PHE A 264 -19.13 1.72 -12.26
C PHE A 264 -20.38 2.36 -11.65
N HIS A 265 -21.52 1.71 -11.83
CA HIS A 265 -22.79 2.18 -11.25
C HIS A 265 -22.78 2.06 -9.73
N ALA A 266 -22.35 0.92 -9.19
CA ALA A 266 -22.28 0.69 -7.75
C ALA A 266 -21.36 1.71 -7.05
N ARG A 267 -20.15 1.94 -7.59
CA ARG A 267 -19.23 2.96 -7.09
C ARG A 267 -19.87 4.34 -7.00
N ARG A 268 -20.58 4.75 -8.06
CA ARG A 268 -21.25 6.05 -8.12
C ARG A 268 -22.39 6.16 -7.11
N MET A 269 -23.21 5.11 -6.98
CA MET A 269 -24.32 5.03 -6.02
C MET A 269 -23.83 5.16 -4.57
N PHE A 270 -22.66 4.64 -4.25
CA PHE A 270 -22.03 4.75 -2.92
C PHE A 270 -21.20 6.02 -2.74
N GLY A 271 -21.34 7.02 -3.60
CA GLY A 271 -20.66 8.31 -3.49
C GLY A 271 -19.19 8.33 -3.94
N GLY A 272 -18.71 7.23 -4.57
CA GLY A 272 -17.32 7.09 -5.02
C GLY A 272 -17.06 7.58 -6.45
N GLY A 273 -17.94 8.39 -7.03
CA GLY A 273 -17.77 8.94 -8.38
C GLY A 273 -16.95 10.23 -8.37
N LEU A 274 -15.63 10.13 -8.49
CA LEU A 274 -14.73 11.28 -8.62
C LEU A 274 -14.86 11.89 -10.03
N PRO A 275 -15.09 13.22 -10.16
CA PRO A 275 -15.10 13.87 -11.48
C PRO A 275 -13.82 13.65 -12.27
N GLN A 276 -12.66 13.71 -11.58
CA GLN A 276 -11.35 13.41 -12.13
C GLN A 276 -10.51 12.62 -11.13
N ALA A 277 -9.95 11.51 -11.56
CA ALA A 277 -9.07 10.62 -10.79
C ALA A 277 -7.68 10.48 -11.42
N TRP A 278 -7.45 11.16 -12.56
CA TRP A 278 -6.20 11.05 -13.32
C TRP A 278 -4.93 11.30 -12.49
N PRO A 279 -4.88 12.22 -11.48
CA PRO A 279 -3.64 12.44 -10.73
C PRO A 279 -3.23 11.20 -9.93
N TYR A 280 -4.18 10.49 -9.36
CA TYR A 280 -3.94 9.25 -8.62
C TYR A 280 -3.55 8.12 -9.57
N ALA A 281 -4.27 8.00 -10.69
CA ALA A 281 -4.01 6.96 -11.69
C ALA A 281 -2.65 7.13 -12.37
N ALA A 282 -2.25 8.37 -12.71
CA ALA A 282 -0.97 8.66 -13.34
C ALA A 282 0.21 8.29 -12.41
N VAL A 283 0.15 8.66 -11.14
CA VAL A 283 1.18 8.31 -10.17
C VAL A 283 1.23 6.80 -9.93
N ALA A 284 0.08 6.14 -9.74
CA ALA A 284 0.05 4.69 -9.55
C ALA A 284 0.61 3.95 -10.77
N LEU A 285 0.25 4.37 -11.99
CA LEU A 285 0.74 3.77 -13.23
C LEU A 285 2.26 3.94 -13.39
N HIS A 286 2.79 5.12 -13.01
CA HIS A 286 4.23 5.38 -13.02
C HIS A 286 5.01 4.42 -12.11
N TYR A 287 4.46 4.07 -10.94
CA TYR A 287 5.11 3.15 -10.01
C TYR A 287 4.78 1.67 -10.24
N LEU A 288 3.76 1.35 -11.04
CA LEU A 288 3.30 -0.03 -11.24
C LEU A 288 4.33 -0.87 -11.99
N ASP A 289 4.89 -0.31 -13.08
CA ASP A 289 5.86 -1.03 -13.90
C ASP A 289 7.12 -1.37 -13.09
N GLY A 290 7.53 -2.64 -13.13
CA GLY A 290 8.71 -3.12 -12.42
C GLY A 290 8.64 -3.02 -10.88
N PHE A 291 7.48 -2.75 -10.28
CA PHE A 291 7.34 -2.53 -8.83
C PHE A 291 7.93 -3.69 -8.01
N VAL A 292 7.59 -4.94 -8.33
CA VAL A 292 8.02 -6.11 -7.55
C VAL A 292 9.55 -6.24 -7.52
N ASP A 293 10.22 -5.94 -8.63
CA ASP A 293 11.69 -6.04 -8.72
C ASP A 293 12.38 -4.88 -8.01
N ARG A 294 11.86 -3.66 -8.14
CA ARG A 294 12.37 -2.52 -7.36
C ARG A 294 12.18 -2.73 -5.87
N PHE A 295 11.02 -3.24 -5.45
CA PHE A 295 10.76 -3.55 -4.05
C PHE A 295 11.70 -4.64 -3.53
N ARG A 296 11.97 -5.68 -4.33
CA ARG A 296 12.91 -6.76 -4.01
C ARG A 296 14.34 -6.24 -3.76
N THR A 297 14.75 -5.20 -4.49
CA THR A 297 16.03 -4.51 -4.19
C THR A 297 16.02 -3.91 -2.79
N GLY A 298 14.94 -3.26 -2.37
CA GLY A 298 14.78 -2.76 -1.00
C GLY A 298 14.84 -3.89 0.05
N VAL A 299 14.22 -5.04 -0.26
CA VAL A 299 14.30 -6.24 0.60
C VAL A 299 15.75 -6.72 0.76
N GLN A 300 16.52 -6.83 -0.32
CA GLN A 300 17.94 -7.25 -0.28
C GLN A 300 18.77 -6.28 0.57
N VAL A 301 18.55 -4.98 0.43
CA VAL A 301 19.23 -3.97 1.25
C VAL A 301 18.86 -4.14 2.73
N SER A 302 17.60 -4.42 3.05
CA SER A 302 17.17 -4.64 4.43
C SER A 302 17.80 -5.90 5.05
N GLU A 303 17.98 -6.97 4.28
CA GLU A 303 18.69 -8.17 4.75
C GLU A 303 20.17 -7.89 5.05
N SER A 304 20.85 -7.15 4.17
CA SER A 304 22.22 -6.69 4.41
C SER A 304 22.32 -5.81 5.66
N PHE A 305 21.40 -4.87 5.83
CA PHE A 305 21.31 -4.01 7.02
C PHE A 305 21.17 -4.83 8.30
N LEU A 306 20.28 -5.82 8.34
CA LEU A 306 20.05 -6.66 9.51
C LEU A 306 21.23 -7.55 9.83
N SER A 307 21.91 -8.08 8.81
CA SER A 307 23.15 -8.84 8.97
C SER A 307 24.24 -8.00 9.63
N GLU A 308 24.43 -6.76 9.15
CA GLU A 308 25.42 -5.82 9.71
C GLU A 308 25.08 -5.43 11.17
N LEU A 309 23.81 -5.16 11.48
CA LEU A 309 23.37 -4.85 12.85
C LEU A 309 23.63 -6.05 13.79
N THR A 310 23.40 -7.26 13.34
CA THR A 310 23.65 -8.46 14.13
C THR A 310 25.14 -8.66 14.36
N THR A 311 25.94 -8.60 13.30
CA THR A 311 27.39 -8.88 13.35
C THR A 311 28.16 -7.82 14.14
N ARG A 312 27.88 -6.55 13.91
CA ARG A 312 28.62 -5.41 14.48
C ARG A 312 28.01 -4.88 15.78
N GLY A 313 26.70 -4.97 15.93
CA GLY A 313 25.93 -4.38 17.05
C GLY A 313 25.35 -5.36 18.05
N GLY A 314 25.35 -6.65 17.75
CA GLY A 314 24.69 -7.69 18.55
C GLY A 314 23.16 -7.53 18.59
N ILE A 315 22.57 -6.86 17.57
CA ILE A 315 21.13 -6.57 17.53
C ILE A 315 20.47 -7.51 16.53
N THR A 316 19.59 -8.39 17.05
CA THR A 316 18.84 -9.33 16.22
C THR A 316 17.40 -8.85 16.05
N ALA A 317 16.95 -8.75 14.79
CA ALA A 317 15.57 -8.40 14.47
C ALA A 317 14.59 -9.51 14.86
N GLN A 318 13.44 -9.10 15.36
CA GLN A 318 12.28 -9.96 15.58
C GLN A 318 11.36 -9.88 14.37
N ARG A 319 11.10 -11.03 13.72
CA ARG A 319 10.18 -11.15 12.59
C ARG A 319 9.06 -12.11 12.95
N VAL A 320 7.87 -11.88 12.38
CA VAL A 320 6.81 -12.90 12.40
C VAL A 320 7.14 -13.99 11.38
N ALA A 321 6.81 -15.22 11.70
CA ALA A 321 6.91 -16.32 10.75
C ALA A 321 6.04 -15.99 9.51
N ASN A 322 6.52 -16.30 8.32
CA ASN A 322 5.84 -15.96 7.06
C ASN A 322 5.50 -14.45 6.90
N GLY A 323 6.24 -13.56 7.62
CA GLY A 323 6.08 -12.12 7.55
C GLY A 323 6.62 -11.52 6.25
N THR A 324 6.27 -10.25 6.00
CA THR A 324 6.75 -9.48 4.86
C THR A 324 7.65 -8.32 5.30
N ASN A 325 7.29 -7.11 4.97
CA ASN A 325 8.12 -5.92 5.08
C ASN A 325 8.21 -5.31 6.50
N ILE A 326 7.68 -5.95 7.52
CA ILE A 326 7.66 -5.42 8.89
C ILE A 326 8.52 -6.28 9.81
N PHE A 327 9.44 -5.65 10.54
CA PHE A 327 10.21 -6.30 11.58
C PHE A 327 10.46 -5.34 12.76
N ARG A 328 10.81 -5.89 13.91
CA ARG A 328 11.05 -5.16 15.15
C ARG A 328 12.50 -5.26 15.56
N LEU A 329 13.07 -4.14 16.00
CA LEU A 329 14.40 -4.09 16.59
C LEU A 329 14.28 -3.81 18.09
N PRO A 330 14.62 -4.76 18.97
CA PRO A 330 14.75 -4.50 20.38
C PRO A 330 16.02 -3.64 20.63
N LEU A 331 15.87 -2.51 21.32
CA LEU A 331 16.93 -1.51 21.55
C LEU A 331 17.14 -1.27 23.03
N THR A 332 17.40 -2.34 23.80
CA THR A 332 17.62 -2.24 25.25
C THR A 332 18.79 -1.31 25.57
N GLY A 333 18.56 -0.34 26.46
CA GLY A 333 19.56 0.62 26.86
C GLY A 333 19.85 1.75 25.87
N VAL A 334 19.06 1.88 24.79
CA VAL A 334 19.18 2.96 23.82
C VAL A 334 18.13 4.04 24.09
N ASP A 335 18.55 5.30 24.07
CA ASP A 335 17.66 6.47 24.05
C ASP A 335 16.99 6.57 22.65
N VAL A 336 15.81 6.00 22.52
CA VAL A 336 15.08 5.92 21.25
C VAL A 336 14.70 7.31 20.70
N PRO A 337 14.23 8.29 21.49
CA PRO A 337 14.00 9.65 21.02
C PRO A 337 15.26 10.28 20.40
N ARG A 338 16.41 10.17 21.08
CA ARG A 338 17.70 10.67 20.57
C ARG A 338 18.15 9.95 19.31
N LEU A 339 18.01 8.61 19.28
CA LEU A 339 18.30 7.79 18.10
C LEU A 339 17.52 8.32 16.88
N ARG A 340 16.20 8.48 17.02
CA ARG A 340 15.33 8.97 15.94
C ARG A 340 15.72 10.35 15.45
N THR A 341 15.98 11.29 16.35
CA THR A 341 16.44 12.65 15.99
C THR A 341 17.76 12.61 15.23
N THR A 342 18.70 11.77 15.66
CA THR A 342 20.01 11.61 15.01
C THR A 342 19.87 11.01 13.63
N LEU A 343 19.03 9.98 13.46
CA LEU A 343 18.76 9.34 12.17
C LEU A 343 18.02 10.28 11.21
N ALA A 344 17.04 11.03 11.70
CA ALA A 344 16.30 12.01 10.89
C ALA A 344 17.23 13.10 10.33
N ALA A 345 18.21 13.60 11.13
CA ALA A 345 19.24 14.52 10.65
C ALA A 345 20.15 13.92 9.55
N ARG A 346 20.13 12.59 9.38
CA ARG A 346 20.85 11.83 8.34
C ARG A 346 19.93 11.38 7.19
N GLY A 347 18.70 11.88 7.17
CA GLY A 347 17.69 11.49 6.15
C GLY A 347 17.15 10.08 6.32
N ILE A 348 17.15 9.53 7.52
CA ILE A 348 16.57 8.21 7.84
C ILE A 348 15.40 8.43 8.80
N ASP A 349 14.18 8.19 8.29
CA ASP A 349 12.96 8.36 9.08
C ASP A 349 12.54 7.03 9.73
N VAL A 350 12.35 7.06 11.05
CA VAL A 350 11.93 5.95 11.88
C VAL A 350 10.75 6.37 12.75
N ALA A 351 9.66 5.62 12.73
CA ALA A 351 8.48 5.90 13.54
C ALA A 351 8.78 5.88 15.05
N ALA A 352 8.03 6.68 15.80
CA ALA A 352 8.07 6.59 17.26
C ALA A 352 7.48 5.23 17.69
N PRO A 353 8.11 4.53 18.64
CA PRO A 353 7.47 3.38 19.25
C PRO A 353 6.26 3.84 20.07
N PRO A 354 5.21 3.01 20.18
CA PRO A 354 4.12 3.31 21.07
C PRO A 354 4.62 3.33 22.53
N ASP A 355 4.13 4.28 23.32
CA ASP A 355 4.30 4.36 24.77
C ASP A 355 5.75 4.28 25.29
N GLY A 356 6.71 4.80 24.53
CA GLY A 356 8.13 4.83 24.94
C GLY A 356 8.81 3.46 25.00
N ALA A 357 8.26 2.45 24.33
CA ALA A 357 8.84 1.11 24.28
C ALA A 357 10.28 1.13 23.74
N ALA A 358 11.14 0.28 24.28
CA ALA A 358 12.52 0.08 23.83
C ALA A 358 12.61 -0.79 22.55
N THR A 359 11.55 -0.86 21.77
CA THR A 359 11.48 -1.64 20.53
C THR A 359 10.91 -0.76 19.43
N ILE A 360 11.66 -0.57 18.34
CA ILE A 360 11.17 0.14 17.16
C ILE A 360 10.67 -0.84 16.11
N THR A 361 9.65 -0.43 15.37
CA THR A 361 9.14 -1.17 14.21
C THR A 361 9.66 -0.51 12.95
N LEU A 362 10.25 -1.29 12.07
CA LEU A 362 10.73 -0.85 10.77
C LEU A 362 9.94 -1.52 9.65
N GLN A 363 9.70 -0.75 8.59
CA GLN A 363 9.03 -1.21 7.39
C GLN A 363 9.94 -1.04 6.18
N VAL A 364 10.08 -2.10 5.40
CA VAL A 364 10.82 -2.06 4.14
C VAL A 364 9.93 -1.50 3.04
N ASN A 365 10.49 -0.62 2.21
CA ASN A 365 9.90 -0.10 0.98
C ASN A 365 11.00 0.25 -0.03
N GLU A 366 10.62 0.76 -1.20
CA GLU A 366 11.57 1.06 -2.28
C GLU A 366 12.64 2.11 -1.89
N SER A 367 12.40 2.97 -0.88
CA SER A 367 13.39 3.98 -0.47
C SER A 367 14.66 3.36 0.13
N TRP A 368 14.60 2.14 0.64
CA TRP A 368 15.77 1.44 1.18
C TRP A 368 16.85 1.25 0.12
N ALA A 369 16.48 1.05 -1.15
CA ALA A 369 17.41 0.91 -2.27
C ALA A 369 18.24 2.18 -2.57
N ARG A 370 17.94 3.31 -1.93
CA ARG A 370 18.68 4.58 -2.10
C ARG A 370 20.04 4.58 -1.40
N ARG A 371 20.28 3.64 -0.48
CA ARG A 371 21.53 3.45 0.27
C ARG A 371 21.87 1.97 0.38
N SER A 372 23.14 1.65 0.68
CA SER A 372 23.51 0.27 0.99
C SER A 372 23.09 -0.12 2.42
N GLY A 373 22.88 -1.43 2.64
CA GLY A 373 22.56 -1.95 3.99
C GLY A 373 23.69 -1.67 4.98
N GLN A 374 24.94 -1.73 4.54
CA GLN A 374 26.10 -1.41 5.34
C GLN A 374 26.13 0.07 5.76
N GLU A 375 25.81 1.00 4.84
CA GLU A 375 25.70 2.43 5.16
C GLU A 375 24.60 2.67 6.20
N LEU A 376 23.41 2.12 5.99
CA LEU A 376 22.29 2.25 6.91
C LEU A 376 22.63 1.69 8.31
N ALA A 377 23.26 0.52 8.38
CA ALA A 377 23.67 -0.09 9.64
C ALA A 377 24.72 0.78 10.36
N THR A 378 25.66 1.35 9.62
CA THR A 378 26.68 2.26 10.19
C THR A 378 26.03 3.50 10.80
N GLU A 379 25.06 4.11 10.13
CA GLU A 379 24.33 5.27 10.69
C GLU A 379 23.52 4.89 11.95
N PHE A 380 22.88 3.72 11.96
CA PHE A 380 22.19 3.22 13.14
C PHE A 380 23.13 2.97 14.32
N LEU A 381 24.25 2.28 14.10
CA LEU A 381 25.25 2.00 15.15
C LEU A 381 25.85 3.29 15.72
N ARG A 382 26.18 4.26 14.89
CA ARG A 382 26.62 5.59 15.32
C ARG A 382 25.57 6.31 16.17
N ALA A 383 24.33 6.32 15.73
CA ALA A 383 23.24 6.95 16.44
C ALA A 383 22.96 6.30 17.81
N MET A 384 23.31 5.01 17.95
CA MET A 384 23.23 4.27 19.22
C MET A 384 24.50 4.39 20.09
N GLY A 385 25.57 5.06 19.61
CA GLY A 385 26.86 5.12 20.31
C GLY A 385 27.63 3.80 20.32
N LYS A 386 27.41 2.93 19.31
CA LYS A 386 28.05 1.61 19.17
C LYS A 386 29.00 1.50 17.97
N ALA A 387 29.30 2.60 17.28
CA ALA A 387 30.20 2.64 16.13
C ALA A 387 31.63 2.98 16.51
#